data_7c35dd6db9a7ddb6a25895f42e91a405
#
_entry.id   7c35dd6db9a7ddb6a25895f42e91a405
#
_cell.length_a   1.000
_cell.length_b   1.000
_cell.length_c   1.000
_cell.angle_alpha   90.00
_cell.angle_beta   90.00
_cell.angle_gamma   90.00
#
_symmetry.space_group_name_H-M   'P 1'
#
loop_
_entity.id
_entity.type
_entity.pdbx_description
1 polymer ?
#
loop_
_entity_poly.entity_id
_entity_poly.type
_entity_poly.pdbx_seq_one_letter_code
_entity_poly.pdbx_strand_id
1 'polypeptide(L)'
;MLGNMRTLLGATLGIGAMVFGSLSASSNYSLQTYSIGPGASNSASSSNYSVETSTGEVVGQTTSSVNYSTEPGFIQSQQANVPPAPVLSNGGGTYYNKLGIVVNTGNNPSDTKFALAVSADNFTTTSYVQIDGSLGVTPFFQTYTQWGGVSGTTIVGLSPATSYEAKVSAMQGNFTNTAYGPFASLATVNSSLSFSLSQNTLSMSSLLPGTVITSPTLGTTLATNANFGAMVYVSDSNSGLKSPLHGYTIASVSNVLGSLAEGYGLQAGSVAQTSGGPLTAGSPYNVSGTTVGSLSSTPHALFSSAAPLTGGTANLTLLGKSSITDPSSSDYGDIVTFIAAASY
;
A
#
# COMPACT_ATOMS: atom_id res chain seq x y z
N MET A 1 21.85 -83.31 -17.91
CA MET A 1 21.98 -82.36 -16.82
C MET A 1 22.39 -80.98 -17.32
N LEU A 2 21.82 -80.51 -18.40
CA LEU A 2 22.16 -79.18 -19.01
C LEU A 2 20.93 -78.26 -19.32
N GLY A 3 19.74 -78.64 -18.82
CA GLY A 3 18.50 -77.97 -19.09
C GLY A 3 18.12 -76.79 -18.13
N ASN A 4 18.66 -76.82 -16.89
CA ASN A 4 18.18 -75.90 -15.83
C ASN A 4 19.05 -74.66 -15.57
N MET A 5 20.21 -74.56 -16.29
CA MET A 5 21.10 -73.37 -16.08
C MET A 5 20.79 -72.17 -16.97
N ARG A 6 19.98 -72.35 -18.02
CA ARG A 6 19.63 -71.24 -18.94
C ARG A 6 18.46 -70.40 -18.45
N THR A 7 17.63 -70.91 -17.58
CA THR A 7 16.46 -70.20 -17.04
C THR A 7 16.82 -69.23 -15.89
N LEU A 8 17.90 -69.54 -15.15
CA LEU A 8 18.34 -68.68 -14.03
C LEU A 8 19.13 -67.46 -14.47
N LEU A 9 19.77 -67.50 -15.65
CA LEU A 9 20.57 -66.39 -16.17
C LEU A 9 19.70 -65.30 -16.82
N GLY A 10 18.50 -65.66 -17.28
CA GLY A 10 17.54 -64.70 -17.86
C GLY A 10 16.79 -63.84 -16.85
N ALA A 11 16.59 -64.38 -15.63
CA ALA A 11 15.85 -63.71 -14.58
C ALA A 11 16.71 -62.62 -13.86
N THR A 12 18.04 -62.85 -13.80
CA THR A 12 18.99 -61.91 -13.14
C THR A 12 19.34 -60.74 -14.04
N LEU A 13 19.23 -60.83 -15.37
CA LEU A 13 19.51 -59.73 -16.30
C LEU A 13 18.35 -58.75 -16.38
N GLY A 14 17.10 -59.17 -16.09
CA GLY A 14 15.92 -58.32 -16.12
C GLY A 14 15.83 -57.33 -14.96
N ILE A 15 16.42 -57.69 -13.80
CA ILE A 15 16.38 -56.81 -12.60
C ILE A 15 17.48 -55.76 -12.65
N GLY A 16 18.62 -56.04 -13.29
CA GLY A 16 19.72 -55.08 -13.43
C GLY A 16 19.47 -53.92 -14.42
N ALA A 17 18.57 -54.13 -15.37
CA ALA A 17 18.25 -53.10 -16.37
C ALA A 17 17.24 -52.03 -15.92
N MET A 18 16.55 -52.25 -14.79
CA MET A 18 15.59 -51.27 -14.22
C MET A 18 16.23 -50.20 -13.32
N VAL A 19 17.51 -50.33 -12.97
CA VAL A 19 18.15 -49.47 -11.98
C VAL A 19 18.71 -48.15 -12.57
N PHE A 20 18.76 -48.05 -13.91
CA PHE A 20 19.33 -46.84 -14.58
C PHE A 20 18.41 -46.22 -15.63
N GLY A 21 17.10 -46.32 -15.46
CA GLY A 21 16.16 -45.56 -16.25
C GLY A 21 16.22 -44.05 -15.87
N SER A 22 16.46 -43.19 -16.85
CA SER A 22 16.27 -41.75 -16.66
C SER A 22 14.84 -41.49 -16.17
N LEU A 23 14.67 -40.56 -15.23
CA LEU A 23 13.35 -40.11 -14.79
C LEU A 23 12.48 -39.83 -16.03
N SER A 24 11.28 -40.40 -16.07
CA SER A 24 10.36 -40.20 -17.18
C SER A 24 9.90 -38.75 -17.20
N ALA A 25 10.17 -38.05 -18.28
CA ALA A 25 9.77 -36.67 -18.49
C ALA A 25 9.20 -36.49 -19.89
N SER A 26 8.20 -35.62 -19.99
CA SER A 26 7.65 -35.09 -21.24
C SER A 26 7.63 -33.57 -21.18
N SER A 27 7.24 -32.90 -22.28
CA SER A 27 7.10 -31.45 -22.29
C SER A 27 6.18 -30.88 -21.21
N ASN A 28 5.24 -31.69 -20.70
CA ASN A 28 4.22 -31.25 -19.75
C ASN A 28 4.29 -31.98 -18.40
N TYR A 29 5.10 -33.04 -18.29
CA TYR A 29 5.20 -33.85 -17.08
C TYR A 29 6.64 -34.28 -16.81
N SER A 30 7.10 -34.13 -15.59
CA SER A 30 8.37 -34.67 -15.11
C SER A 30 8.16 -35.45 -13.82
N LEU A 31 8.75 -36.65 -13.72
CA LEU A 31 8.79 -37.38 -12.49
C LEU A 31 10.00 -36.86 -11.68
N GLN A 32 9.73 -36.11 -10.61
CA GLN A 32 10.79 -35.48 -9.83
C GLN A 32 11.39 -36.38 -8.75
N THR A 33 10.57 -37.20 -8.16
CA THR A 33 11.00 -38.22 -7.20
C THR A 33 10.13 -39.45 -7.30
N TYR A 34 10.67 -40.62 -6.96
CA TYR A 34 9.92 -41.86 -6.93
C TYR A 34 10.45 -42.78 -5.85
N SER A 35 9.58 -43.60 -5.31
CA SER A 35 9.92 -44.73 -4.45
C SER A 35 9.52 -46.05 -5.15
N ILE A 36 10.40 -47.03 -5.16
CA ILE A 36 10.11 -48.37 -5.70
C ILE A 36 9.91 -49.30 -4.54
N GLY A 37 8.65 -49.62 -4.25
CA GLY A 37 8.25 -50.61 -3.24
C GLY A 37 7.38 -51.70 -3.88
N PRO A 38 7.16 -52.84 -3.19
CA PRO A 38 6.33 -53.94 -3.69
C PRO A 38 4.82 -53.64 -3.66
N GLY A 39 4.40 -52.53 -4.19
CA GLY A 39 3.01 -52.12 -4.30
C GLY A 39 2.85 -50.64 -4.03
N ALA A 40 2.95 -49.81 -5.07
CA ALA A 40 2.56 -48.42 -5.02
C ALA A 40 1.26 -48.26 -5.82
N SER A 41 0.25 -47.63 -5.25
CA SER A 41 -0.90 -47.11 -6.01
C SER A 41 -0.64 -45.65 -6.28
N ASN A 42 -0.48 -45.30 -7.57
CA ASN A 42 -0.46 -43.92 -8.01
C ASN A 42 -1.87 -43.37 -7.86
N SER A 43 -2.09 -42.52 -6.89
CA SER A 43 -3.29 -41.72 -6.63
C SER A 43 -4.63 -42.38 -7.07
N ALA A 44 -5.37 -42.90 -6.12
CA ALA A 44 -6.80 -43.11 -6.31
C ALA A 44 -7.50 -41.78 -6.04
N SER A 45 -8.16 -41.20 -7.04
CA SER A 45 -8.85 -39.91 -6.92
C SER A 45 -10.32 -40.02 -7.25
N SER A 46 -11.14 -39.30 -6.51
CA SER A 46 -12.53 -39.02 -6.82
C SER A 46 -12.74 -37.48 -6.85
N SER A 47 -13.94 -37.02 -7.15
CA SER A 47 -14.25 -35.58 -7.16
C SER A 47 -13.91 -34.84 -5.86
N ASN A 48 -13.77 -35.56 -4.72
CA ASN A 48 -13.61 -34.96 -3.40
C ASN A 48 -12.42 -35.53 -2.60
N TYR A 49 -11.76 -36.57 -3.10
CA TYR A 49 -10.66 -37.23 -2.38
C TYR A 49 -9.56 -37.68 -3.34
N SER A 50 -8.33 -37.48 -2.96
CA SER A 50 -7.17 -38.05 -3.59
C SER A 50 -6.35 -38.77 -2.52
N VAL A 51 -5.91 -40.00 -2.79
CA VAL A 51 -5.11 -40.81 -1.89
C VAL A 51 -3.81 -41.20 -2.61
N GLU A 52 -2.69 -40.83 -2.04
CA GLU A 52 -1.37 -41.30 -2.44
C GLU A 52 -0.90 -42.33 -1.44
N THR A 53 -0.55 -43.52 -1.89
CA THR A 53 -0.08 -44.58 -1.03
C THR A 53 1.27 -45.12 -1.47
N SER A 54 2.17 -45.35 -0.52
CA SER A 54 3.41 -46.08 -0.71
C SER A 54 3.34 -47.37 0.11
N THR A 55 3.56 -48.50 -0.53
CA THR A 55 3.55 -49.82 0.13
C THR A 55 5.00 -50.31 0.24
N GLY A 56 5.43 -50.76 1.42
CA GLY A 56 6.77 -51.27 1.66
C GLY A 56 7.74 -50.30 2.29
N GLU A 57 7.28 -49.10 2.64
CA GLU A 57 8.02 -48.24 3.56
C GLU A 57 7.97 -48.81 4.98
N VAL A 58 9.10 -48.74 5.68
CA VAL A 58 9.11 -48.96 7.13
C VAL A 58 8.44 -47.75 7.78
N VAL A 59 7.13 -47.82 7.92
CA VAL A 59 6.35 -46.77 8.55
C VAL A 59 6.55 -46.89 10.06
N GLY A 60 7.40 -46.06 10.64
CA GLY A 60 7.35 -45.79 12.07
C GLY A 60 6.02 -45.07 12.41
N GLN A 61 5.43 -45.40 13.55
CA GLN A 61 4.27 -44.64 14.02
C GLN A 61 4.65 -43.17 14.21
N THR A 62 3.73 -42.28 13.86
CA THR A 62 3.85 -40.87 14.23
C THR A 62 4.02 -40.78 15.75
N THR A 63 5.18 -40.34 16.20
CA THR A 63 5.43 -40.10 17.62
C THR A 63 5.50 -38.63 17.87
N SER A 64 4.75 -38.15 18.84
CA SER A 64 4.72 -36.75 19.20
C SER A 64 5.00 -36.55 20.68
N SER A 65 5.73 -35.49 20.99
CA SER A 65 5.90 -34.89 22.31
C SER A 65 5.50 -33.43 22.28
N VAL A 66 5.54 -32.78 23.44
CA VAL A 66 5.16 -31.33 23.54
C VAL A 66 5.94 -30.44 22.56
N ASN A 67 7.15 -30.83 22.17
CA ASN A 67 8.03 -30.03 21.34
C ASN A 67 8.51 -30.72 20.04
N TYR A 68 8.17 -31.95 19.79
CA TYR A 68 8.63 -32.70 18.63
C TYR A 68 7.58 -33.69 18.16
N SER A 69 7.32 -33.73 16.85
CA SER A 69 6.62 -34.82 16.20
C SER A 69 7.49 -35.38 15.08
N THR A 70 7.48 -36.70 14.93
CA THR A 70 8.09 -37.36 13.79
C THR A 70 6.99 -38.01 12.96
N GLU A 71 6.94 -37.65 11.68
CA GLU A 71 6.04 -38.21 10.68
C GLU A 71 6.92 -38.98 9.67
N PRO A 72 7.19 -40.28 9.91
CA PRO A 72 8.05 -41.04 9.02
C PRO A 72 7.31 -41.44 7.75
N GLY A 73 8.02 -41.44 6.62
CA GLY A 73 7.52 -41.88 5.33
C GLY A 73 7.94 -40.92 4.20
N PHE A 74 8.14 -41.48 3.01
CA PHE A 74 8.58 -40.73 1.84
C PHE A 74 7.62 -39.61 1.47
N ILE A 75 6.30 -39.84 1.55
CA ILE A 75 5.26 -38.84 1.19
C ILE A 75 5.24 -37.71 2.22
N GLN A 76 5.33 -38.03 3.50
CA GLN A 76 5.28 -37.06 4.59
C GLN A 76 6.50 -36.09 4.57
N SER A 77 7.68 -36.61 4.24
CA SER A 77 8.90 -35.80 4.17
C SER A 77 8.92 -34.78 3.01
N GLN A 78 7.99 -34.93 2.09
CA GLN A 78 7.94 -34.13 0.82
C GLN A 78 6.82 -33.10 0.79
N GLN A 79 5.87 -33.15 1.72
CA GLN A 79 4.73 -32.25 1.74
C GLN A 79 4.93 -31.12 2.75
N ALA A 80 4.54 -29.92 2.33
CA ALA A 80 4.42 -28.80 3.25
C ALA A 80 3.16 -28.96 4.14
N ASN A 81 3.20 -28.39 5.34
CA ASN A 81 2.01 -28.22 6.16
C ASN A 81 1.09 -27.15 5.57
N VAL A 82 -0.21 -27.34 5.71
CA VAL A 82 -1.21 -26.32 5.34
C VAL A 82 -0.99 -25.06 6.21
N PRO A 83 -0.72 -23.89 5.62
CA PRO A 83 -0.45 -22.70 6.40
C PRO A 83 -1.70 -22.22 7.17
N PRO A 84 -1.54 -21.68 8.39
CA PRO A 84 -2.62 -20.95 9.06
C PRO A 84 -3.02 -19.68 8.31
N ALA A 85 -4.10 -19.02 8.77
CA ALA A 85 -4.53 -17.75 8.22
C ALA A 85 -3.40 -16.71 8.25
N PRO A 86 -3.23 -15.91 7.17
CA PRO A 86 -2.27 -14.81 7.17
C PRO A 86 -2.73 -13.67 8.08
N VAL A 87 -1.83 -12.75 8.41
CA VAL A 87 -2.18 -11.52 9.12
C VAL A 87 -2.33 -10.39 8.11
N LEU A 88 -3.49 -9.73 8.13
CA LEU A 88 -3.78 -8.57 7.29
C LEU A 88 -3.67 -7.28 8.09
N SER A 89 -3.29 -6.18 7.41
CA SER A 89 -3.31 -4.83 7.98
C SER A 89 -3.78 -3.81 6.95
N ASN A 90 -4.52 -2.79 7.40
CA ASN A 90 -4.95 -1.66 6.58
C ASN A 90 -4.19 -0.36 6.92
N GLY A 91 -2.96 -0.50 7.44
CA GLY A 91 -2.11 0.64 7.78
C GLY A 91 -2.70 1.54 8.87
N GLY A 92 -3.39 0.94 9.86
CA GLY A 92 -4.05 1.73 10.91
C GLY A 92 -5.21 2.57 10.39
N GLY A 93 -5.89 2.15 9.34
CA GLY A 93 -7.01 2.88 8.73
C GLY A 93 -6.60 3.90 7.66
N THR A 94 -5.42 3.76 7.07
CA THR A 94 -4.95 4.68 6.01
C THR A 94 -4.98 4.07 4.61
N TYR A 95 -5.02 2.74 4.49
CA TYR A 95 -4.94 2.05 3.20
C TYR A 95 -6.30 1.97 2.51
N TYR A 96 -6.54 2.83 1.53
CA TYR A 96 -7.78 2.85 0.75
C TYR A 96 -7.74 1.91 -0.47
N ASN A 97 -6.57 1.62 -1.05
CA ASN A 97 -6.40 0.80 -2.26
C ASN A 97 -5.35 -0.30 -2.12
N LYS A 98 -4.96 -0.62 -0.90
CA LYS A 98 -3.95 -1.63 -0.59
C LYS A 98 -4.20 -2.26 0.78
N LEU A 99 -3.61 -3.44 1.01
CA LEU A 99 -3.56 -4.11 2.32
C LEU A 99 -2.16 -4.68 2.53
N GLY A 100 -1.65 -4.59 3.74
CA GLY A 100 -0.48 -5.36 4.15
C GLY A 100 -0.87 -6.80 4.44
N ILE A 101 0.01 -7.76 4.09
CA ILE A 101 -0.17 -9.18 4.37
C ILE A 101 1.14 -9.79 4.88
N VAL A 102 1.07 -10.51 5.99
CA VAL A 102 2.16 -11.29 6.55
C VAL A 102 1.78 -12.77 6.52
N VAL A 103 2.62 -13.58 5.90
CA VAL A 103 2.43 -15.04 5.83
C VAL A 103 2.65 -15.66 7.20
N ASN A 104 1.74 -16.53 7.62
CA ASN A 104 1.99 -17.46 8.73
C ASN A 104 2.54 -18.77 8.16
N THR A 105 3.76 -19.11 8.50
CA THR A 105 4.46 -20.27 7.91
C THR A 105 3.90 -21.62 8.35
N GLY A 106 3.15 -21.71 9.47
CA GLY A 106 2.63 -22.97 9.98
C GLY A 106 3.71 -23.99 10.34
N ASN A 107 4.86 -23.52 10.82
CA ASN A 107 6.05 -24.32 11.11
C ASN A 107 6.66 -25.05 9.88
N ASN A 108 6.34 -24.60 8.68
CA ASN A 108 7.01 -25.08 7.48
C ASN A 108 8.50 -24.67 7.47
N PRO A 109 9.39 -25.46 6.87
CA PRO A 109 10.80 -25.12 6.68
C PRO A 109 11.02 -23.78 5.99
N SER A 110 12.18 -23.17 6.17
CA SER A 110 12.50 -21.84 5.64
C SER A 110 12.57 -21.76 4.11
N ASP A 111 12.78 -22.87 3.44
CA ASP A 111 12.82 -23.04 1.99
C ASP A 111 11.43 -23.32 1.37
N THR A 112 10.40 -23.52 2.19
CA THR A 112 9.01 -23.67 1.73
C THR A 112 8.55 -22.38 1.03
N LYS A 113 7.89 -22.54 -0.11
CA LYS A 113 7.30 -21.45 -0.88
C LYS A 113 5.81 -21.35 -0.60
N PHE A 114 5.29 -20.12 -0.62
CA PHE A 114 3.90 -19.80 -0.32
C PHE A 114 3.27 -19.03 -1.48
N ALA A 115 2.02 -19.36 -1.81
CA ALA A 115 1.19 -18.58 -2.73
C ALA A 115 0.04 -17.93 -1.96
N LEU A 116 -0.19 -16.64 -2.24
CA LEU A 116 -1.19 -15.81 -1.58
C LEU A 116 -2.39 -15.65 -2.51
N ALA A 117 -3.55 -16.17 -2.11
CA ALA A 117 -4.81 -16.01 -2.82
C ALA A 117 -5.67 -14.95 -2.15
N VAL A 118 -6.28 -14.07 -2.93
CA VAL A 118 -7.08 -12.93 -2.48
C VAL A 118 -8.41 -12.91 -3.23
N SER A 119 -9.48 -12.56 -2.52
CA SER A 119 -10.83 -12.45 -3.05
C SER A 119 -11.59 -11.31 -2.36
N ALA A 120 -12.59 -10.75 -3.05
CA ALA A 120 -13.57 -9.82 -2.49
C ALA A 120 -14.99 -10.39 -2.48
N ASP A 121 -15.16 -11.67 -2.88
CA ASP A 121 -16.46 -12.31 -3.12
C ASP A 121 -16.50 -13.76 -2.57
N ASN A 122 -15.86 -13.99 -1.43
CA ASN A 122 -15.78 -15.28 -0.76
C ASN A 122 -15.21 -16.38 -1.66
N PHE A 123 -14.14 -16.05 -2.41
CA PHE A 123 -13.42 -16.94 -3.34
C PHE A 123 -14.29 -17.52 -4.49
N THR A 124 -15.38 -16.85 -4.86
CA THR A 124 -16.08 -17.10 -6.13
C THR A 124 -15.16 -16.75 -7.28
N THR A 125 -14.47 -15.61 -7.19
CA THR A 125 -13.32 -15.25 -8.00
C THR A 125 -12.05 -15.18 -7.14
N THR A 126 -10.95 -15.72 -7.66
CA THR A 126 -9.68 -15.76 -6.95
C THR A 126 -8.60 -15.04 -7.75
N SER A 127 -7.93 -14.10 -7.13
CA SER A 127 -6.71 -13.48 -7.64
C SER A 127 -5.51 -13.87 -6.77
N TYR A 128 -4.30 -13.76 -7.33
CA TYR A 128 -3.07 -14.15 -6.65
C TYR A 128 -2.10 -12.98 -6.59
N VAL A 129 -1.52 -12.76 -5.42
CA VAL A 129 -0.51 -11.70 -5.22
C VAL A 129 0.74 -12.05 -6.03
N GLN A 130 1.22 -11.11 -6.83
CA GLN A 130 2.43 -11.21 -7.64
C GLN A 130 3.64 -10.62 -6.89
N ILE A 131 4.83 -10.72 -7.48
CA ILE A 131 6.08 -10.27 -6.87
C ILE A 131 6.09 -8.77 -6.51
N ASP A 132 5.39 -7.95 -7.27
CA ASP A 132 5.24 -6.50 -7.10
C ASP A 132 4.05 -6.11 -6.21
N GLY A 133 3.33 -7.10 -5.66
CA GLY A 133 2.12 -6.90 -4.88
C GLY A 133 0.85 -6.72 -5.70
N SER A 134 0.92 -6.67 -7.03
CA SER A 134 -0.27 -6.63 -7.90
C SER A 134 -1.04 -7.94 -7.86
N LEU A 135 -2.29 -7.93 -8.37
CA LEU A 135 -3.13 -9.12 -8.46
C LEU A 135 -3.06 -9.72 -9.86
N GLY A 136 -2.76 -11.02 -9.93
CA GLY A 136 -2.73 -11.81 -11.17
C GLY A 136 -3.68 -13.01 -11.11
N VAL A 137 -3.79 -13.73 -12.24
CA VAL A 137 -4.69 -14.88 -12.38
C VAL A 137 -4.03 -16.22 -12.06
N THR A 138 -2.71 -16.26 -11.90
CA THR A 138 -1.94 -17.49 -11.63
C THR A 138 -1.25 -17.40 -10.28
N PRO A 139 -1.21 -18.50 -9.49
CA PRO A 139 -0.46 -18.54 -8.23
C PRO A 139 1.01 -18.22 -8.46
N PHE A 140 1.58 -17.38 -7.61
CA PHE A 140 2.99 -17.05 -7.59
C PHE A 140 3.60 -17.48 -6.26
N PHE A 141 4.64 -18.30 -6.32
CA PHE A 141 5.24 -18.93 -5.14
C PHE A 141 6.56 -18.28 -4.76
N GLN A 142 6.66 -17.81 -3.52
CA GLN A 142 7.87 -17.25 -2.92
C GLN A 142 8.07 -17.79 -1.50
N THR A 143 9.33 -17.81 -1.04
CA THR A 143 9.65 -18.12 0.35
C THR A 143 9.11 -17.05 1.30
N TYR A 144 9.00 -17.38 2.59
CA TYR A 144 8.59 -16.42 3.62
C TYR A 144 9.43 -15.13 3.58
N THR A 145 10.75 -15.27 3.44
CA THR A 145 11.67 -14.11 3.38
C THR A 145 11.42 -13.25 2.13
N GLN A 146 11.15 -13.87 0.98
CA GLN A 146 10.83 -13.16 -0.25
C GLN A 146 9.47 -12.45 -0.18
N TRP A 147 8.51 -12.96 0.60
CA TRP A 147 7.26 -12.27 0.95
C TRP A 147 7.43 -11.19 2.03
N GLY A 148 8.66 -10.76 2.32
CA GLY A 148 8.98 -9.70 3.28
C GLY A 148 9.12 -10.15 4.73
N GLY A 149 9.05 -11.46 5.01
CA GLY A 149 9.22 -12.00 6.35
C GLY A 149 8.23 -11.43 7.36
N VAL A 150 8.71 -11.01 8.52
CA VAL A 150 7.90 -10.42 9.60
C VAL A 150 7.24 -9.08 9.21
N SER A 151 7.80 -8.36 8.25
CA SER A 151 7.23 -7.10 7.74
C SER A 151 6.12 -7.34 6.72
N GLY A 152 6.11 -8.52 6.10
CA GLY A 152 5.16 -8.88 5.06
C GLY A 152 5.34 -8.12 3.76
N THR A 153 4.38 -8.25 2.88
CA THR A 153 4.28 -7.50 1.62
C THR A 153 2.99 -6.71 1.55
N THR A 154 2.88 -5.85 0.53
CA THR A 154 1.67 -5.03 0.31
C THR A 154 0.96 -5.51 -0.94
N ILE A 155 -0.34 -5.82 -0.80
CA ILE A 155 -1.25 -6.07 -1.91
C ILE A 155 -1.73 -4.72 -2.41
N VAL A 156 -1.58 -4.43 -3.71
CA VAL A 156 -1.95 -3.14 -4.32
C VAL A 156 -3.04 -3.30 -5.37
N GLY A 157 -3.66 -2.19 -5.79
CA GLY A 157 -4.71 -2.18 -6.81
C GLY A 157 -6.08 -2.63 -6.30
N LEU A 158 -6.30 -2.54 -4.98
CA LEU A 158 -7.55 -2.88 -4.34
C LEU A 158 -8.56 -1.72 -4.45
N SER A 159 -9.85 -2.04 -4.40
CA SER A 159 -10.92 -1.04 -4.36
C SER A 159 -11.08 -0.44 -2.96
N PRO A 160 -11.41 0.85 -2.83
CA PRO A 160 -11.70 1.47 -1.54
C PRO A 160 -12.95 0.87 -0.86
N ALA A 161 -12.99 0.94 0.46
CA ALA A 161 -14.11 0.50 1.30
C ALA A 161 -14.61 -0.92 0.99
N THR A 162 -13.69 -1.80 0.56
CA THR A 162 -14.00 -3.17 0.13
C THR A 162 -13.38 -4.17 1.09
N SER A 163 -14.16 -5.15 1.54
CA SER A 163 -13.64 -6.26 2.34
C SER A 163 -12.96 -7.27 1.43
N TYR A 164 -11.73 -7.64 1.79
CA TYR A 164 -10.95 -8.66 1.12
C TYR A 164 -10.65 -9.81 2.06
N GLU A 165 -10.64 -10.99 1.51
CA GLU A 165 -10.25 -12.24 2.16
C GLU A 165 -8.95 -12.72 1.54
N ALA A 166 -8.02 -13.19 2.37
CA ALA A 166 -6.76 -13.75 1.92
C ALA A 166 -6.47 -15.08 2.60
N LYS A 167 -6.00 -16.05 1.81
CA LYS A 167 -5.57 -17.37 2.27
C LYS A 167 -4.27 -17.79 1.61
N VAL A 168 -3.58 -18.74 2.20
CA VAL A 168 -2.24 -19.15 1.80
C VAL A 168 -2.21 -20.64 1.51
N SER A 169 -1.50 -21.04 0.45
CA SER A 169 -1.06 -22.41 0.23
C SER A 169 0.45 -22.48 0.26
N ALA A 170 0.99 -23.67 0.54
CA ALA A 170 2.42 -23.92 0.64
C ALA A 170 2.87 -24.99 -0.35
N MET A 171 4.15 -24.94 -0.74
CA MET A 171 4.79 -25.92 -1.61
C MET A 171 6.22 -26.13 -1.13
N GLN A 172 6.56 -27.38 -0.79
CA GLN A 172 7.92 -27.76 -0.48
C GLN A 172 8.62 -28.32 -1.73
N GLY A 173 9.76 -27.74 -2.09
CA GLY A 173 10.46 -28.09 -3.34
C GLY A 173 9.60 -27.81 -4.57
N ASN A 174 9.47 -28.81 -5.46
CA ASN A 174 8.62 -28.77 -6.66
C ASN A 174 7.49 -29.78 -6.59
N PHE A 175 7.07 -30.15 -5.37
CA PHE A 175 6.03 -31.11 -5.12
C PHE A 175 4.63 -30.50 -5.15
N THR A 176 3.63 -31.30 -4.81
CA THR A 176 2.24 -30.92 -4.78
C THR A 176 2.00 -29.74 -3.81
N ASN A 177 1.20 -28.80 -4.22
CA ASN A 177 0.76 -27.71 -3.36
C ASN A 177 -0.17 -28.25 -2.28
N THR A 178 -0.10 -27.67 -1.07
CA THR A 178 -1.11 -27.94 -0.04
C THR A 178 -2.47 -27.40 -0.44
N ALA A 179 -3.51 -27.86 0.22
CA ALA A 179 -4.76 -27.10 0.24
C ALA A 179 -4.51 -25.69 0.77
N TYR A 180 -5.39 -24.73 0.40
CA TYR A 180 -5.37 -23.42 1.03
C TYR A 180 -5.80 -23.52 2.48
N GLY A 181 -5.07 -22.85 3.35
CA GLY A 181 -5.43 -22.70 4.76
C GLY A 181 -6.66 -21.82 4.98
N PRO A 182 -7.03 -21.59 6.25
CA PRO A 182 -8.11 -20.65 6.58
C PRO A 182 -7.77 -19.25 6.06
N PHE A 183 -8.82 -18.48 5.71
CA PHE A 183 -8.64 -17.09 5.30
C PHE A 183 -8.65 -16.14 6.49
N ALA A 184 -8.00 -14.98 6.31
CA ALA A 184 -8.20 -13.78 7.09
C ALA A 184 -8.98 -12.77 6.26
N SER A 185 -9.80 -11.93 6.90
CA SER A 185 -10.58 -10.89 6.23
C SER A 185 -10.27 -9.52 6.82
N LEU A 186 -10.12 -8.51 5.95
CA LEU A 186 -9.95 -7.11 6.34
C LEU A 186 -10.42 -6.19 5.22
N ALA A 187 -11.05 -5.07 5.59
CA ALA A 187 -11.49 -4.06 4.63
C ALA A 187 -10.41 -2.97 4.43
N THR A 188 -10.30 -2.52 3.17
CA THR A 188 -9.70 -1.23 2.86
C THR A 188 -10.57 -0.10 3.39
N VAL A 189 -10.01 1.09 3.55
CA VAL A 189 -10.78 2.26 3.99
C VAL A 189 -11.30 3.09 2.80
N ASN A 190 -12.20 4.03 3.06
CA ASN A 190 -12.60 5.02 2.05
C ASN A 190 -11.41 5.92 1.69
N SER A 191 -11.37 6.38 0.44
CA SER A 191 -10.53 7.50 0.05
C SER A 191 -11.03 8.78 0.76
N SER A 192 -10.13 9.60 1.27
CA SER A 192 -10.49 10.75 2.09
C SER A 192 -9.62 11.97 1.83
N LEU A 193 -10.26 13.13 1.76
CA LEU A 193 -9.63 14.44 1.81
C LEU A 193 -10.45 15.31 2.75
N SER A 194 -9.79 15.95 3.70
CA SER A 194 -10.38 16.91 4.63
C SER A 194 -9.54 18.18 4.62
N PHE A 195 -10.20 19.31 4.40
CA PHE A 195 -9.60 20.65 4.49
C PHE A 195 -10.55 21.57 5.23
N SER A 196 -10.03 22.37 6.14
CA SER A 196 -10.81 23.38 6.85
C SER A 196 -10.00 24.63 7.19
N LEU A 197 -10.73 25.72 7.37
CA LEU A 197 -10.23 27.01 7.85
C LEU A 197 -10.72 27.24 9.27
N SER A 198 -9.91 27.88 10.11
CA SER A 198 -10.31 28.23 11.50
C SER A 198 -11.43 29.28 11.55
N GLN A 199 -11.55 30.08 10.49
CA GLN A 199 -12.60 31.10 10.32
C GLN A 199 -12.79 31.41 8.82
N ASN A 200 -13.95 31.95 8.46
CA ASN A 200 -14.30 32.30 7.09
C ASN A 200 -14.26 33.79 6.82
N THR A 201 -14.04 34.62 7.84
CA THR A 201 -13.85 36.05 7.73
C THR A 201 -12.62 36.47 8.51
N LEU A 202 -11.85 37.39 7.95
CA LEU A 202 -10.62 37.86 8.56
C LEU A 202 -10.60 39.42 8.45
N SER A 203 -10.63 40.07 9.59
CA SER A 203 -10.58 41.54 9.63
C SER A 203 -9.15 42.03 9.86
N MET A 204 -8.63 42.85 8.98
CA MET A 204 -7.41 43.60 9.18
C MET A 204 -7.71 44.90 9.96
N SER A 205 -6.77 45.34 10.76
CA SER A 205 -6.83 46.70 11.33
C SER A 205 -6.78 47.74 10.22
N SER A 206 -7.15 48.97 10.53
CA SER A 206 -7.09 50.12 9.55
C SER A 206 -5.71 50.17 8.93
N LEU A 207 -5.65 50.18 7.60
CA LEU A 207 -4.41 50.39 6.87
C LEU A 207 -3.94 51.83 7.09
N LEU A 208 -2.69 52.00 7.46
CA LEU A 208 -2.07 53.28 7.68
C LEU A 208 -0.98 53.51 6.64
N PRO A 209 -0.92 54.72 6.02
CA PRO A 209 0.14 55.03 5.09
C PRO A 209 1.53 54.80 5.67
N GLY A 210 2.38 54.13 4.90
CA GLY A 210 3.76 53.85 5.29
C GLY A 210 3.94 52.69 6.25
N THR A 211 2.87 52.13 6.82
CA THR A 211 2.94 51.06 7.82
C THR A 211 2.39 49.75 7.24
N VAL A 212 3.14 48.64 7.40
CA VAL A 212 2.65 47.30 7.05
C VAL A 212 1.77 46.79 8.17
N ILE A 213 0.52 46.50 7.87
CA ILE A 213 -0.47 45.93 8.80
C ILE A 213 -0.61 44.43 8.50
N THR A 214 -0.57 43.63 9.54
CA THR A 214 -0.72 42.16 9.47
C THR A 214 -2.11 41.77 10.01
N SER A 215 -2.80 40.89 9.31
CA SER A 215 -4.06 40.32 9.80
C SER A 215 -3.84 39.42 11.02
N PRO A 216 -4.89 39.08 11.76
CA PRO A 216 -4.89 37.88 12.60
C PRO A 216 -4.53 36.64 11.80
N THR A 217 -4.01 35.61 12.49
CA THR A 217 -3.64 34.36 11.86
C THR A 217 -4.89 33.55 11.46
N LEU A 218 -4.92 33.07 10.24
CA LEU A 218 -5.89 32.12 9.73
C LEU A 218 -5.25 30.71 9.81
N GLY A 219 -5.72 29.90 10.75
CA GLY A 219 -5.32 28.49 10.85
C GLY A 219 -6.01 27.66 9.78
N THR A 220 -5.26 26.73 9.19
CA THR A 220 -5.82 25.75 8.26
C THR A 220 -5.51 24.34 8.74
N THR A 221 -6.37 23.38 8.39
CA THR A 221 -6.09 21.95 8.59
C THR A 221 -6.23 21.20 7.27
N LEU A 222 -5.38 20.18 7.08
CA LEU A 222 -5.39 19.30 5.92
C LEU A 222 -5.12 17.88 6.35
N ALA A 223 -5.96 16.93 5.90
CA ALA A 223 -5.68 15.50 6.05
C ALA A 223 -6.14 14.75 4.80
N THR A 224 -5.36 13.74 4.40
CA THR A 224 -5.69 12.87 3.26
C THR A 224 -5.02 11.51 3.42
N ASN A 225 -5.66 10.45 2.94
CA ASN A 225 -5.03 9.14 2.77
C ASN A 225 -4.60 8.86 1.32
N ALA A 226 -4.68 9.85 0.43
CA ALA A 226 -4.25 9.71 -0.97
C ALA A 226 -2.77 9.37 -1.07
N ASN A 227 -2.41 8.38 -1.92
CA ASN A 227 -1.03 7.88 -2.03
C ASN A 227 -0.03 8.98 -2.44
N PHE A 228 -0.45 9.89 -3.30
CA PHE A 228 0.37 11.01 -3.78
C PHE A 228 0.02 12.32 -3.05
N GLY A 229 -0.64 12.20 -1.88
CA GLY A 229 -0.93 13.33 -1.01
C GLY A 229 -2.01 14.26 -1.52
N ALA A 230 -1.87 15.54 -1.20
CA ALA A 230 -2.83 16.58 -1.58
C ALA A 230 -2.14 17.91 -1.82
N MET A 231 -2.80 18.77 -2.57
CA MET A 231 -2.39 20.15 -2.83
C MET A 231 -3.53 21.09 -2.47
N VAL A 232 -3.20 22.23 -1.85
CA VAL A 232 -4.13 23.33 -1.61
C VAL A 232 -3.71 24.50 -2.48
N TYR A 233 -4.67 25.00 -3.25
CA TYR A 233 -4.51 26.19 -4.08
C TYR A 233 -5.18 27.36 -3.42
N VAL A 234 -4.69 28.56 -3.74
CA VAL A 234 -5.27 29.83 -3.33
C VAL A 234 -5.46 30.74 -4.54
N SER A 235 -6.57 31.45 -4.58
CA SER A 235 -6.86 32.51 -5.54
C SER A 235 -7.64 33.60 -4.87
N ASP A 236 -7.70 34.80 -5.47
CA ASP A 236 -8.54 35.90 -5.04
C ASP A 236 -9.47 36.37 -6.16
N SER A 237 -10.48 37.17 -5.83
CA SER A 237 -11.45 37.67 -6.82
C SER A 237 -11.09 39.04 -7.41
N ASN A 238 -10.24 39.79 -6.73
CA ASN A 238 -9.99 41.18 -7.05
C ASN A 238 -8.54 41.50 -7.42
N SER A 239 -7.63 40.53 -7.31
CA SER A 239 -6.18 40.71 -7.43
C SER A 239 -5.63 41.75 -6.43
N GLY A 240 -6.27 41.86 -5.26
CA GLY A 240 -5.92 42.79 -4.20
C GLY A 240 -7.11 43.26 -3.35
N LEU A 241 -6.82 44.14 -2.41
CA LEU A 241 -7.84 44.82 -1.59
C LEU A 241 -8.57 45.86 -2.38
N LYS A 242 -9.82 45.63 -2.74
CA LYS A 242 -10.65 46.52 -3.53
C LYS A 242 -11.62 47.28 -2.67
N SER A 243 -11.71 48.63 -2.91
CA SER A 243 -12.81 49.48 -2.46
C SER A 243 -13.83 49.65 -3.59
N PRO A 244 -15.00 49.02 -3.53
CA PRO A 244 -16.07 49.22 -4.51
C PRO A 244 -16.55 50.65 -4.57
N LEU A 245 -16.58 51.37 -3.44
CA LEU A 245 -17.03 52.76 -3.36
C LEU A 245 -16.16 53.68 -4.20
N HIS A 246 -14.85 53.47 -4.18
CA HIS A 246 -13.89 54.32 -4.91
C HIS A 246 -13.41 53.70 -6.22
N GLY A 247 -13.77 52.44 -6.51
CA GLY A 247 -13.25 51.71 -7.67
C GLY A 247 -11.74 51.52 -7.64
N TYR A 248 -11.12 51.63 -6.47
CA TYR A 248 -9.68 51.54 -6.26
C TYR A 248 -9.28 50.16 -5.70
N THR A 249 -8.11 49.66 -6.09
CA THR A 249 -7.57 48.39 -5.61
C THR A 249 -6.11 48.57 -5.18
N ILE A 250 -5.82 48.28 -3.92
CA ILE A 250 -4.45 48.08 -3.46
C ILE A 250 -3.99 46.70 -3.99
N ALA A 251 -3.14 46.74 -5.00
CA ALA A 251 -2.77 45.54 -5.77
C ALA A 251 -2.07 44.50 -4.92
N SER A 252 -2.38 43.22 -5.20
CA SER A 252 -1.64 42.08 -4.63
C SER A 252 -0.28 41.94 -5.32
N VAL A 253 0.77 41.74 -4.53
CA VAL A 253 2.16 41.74 -5.00
C VAL A 253 2.97 40.59 -4.38
N SER A 254 4.00 40.12 -5.09
CA SER A 254 5.06 39.23 -4.54
C SER A 254 6.29 40.10 -4.30
N ASN A 255 6.37 40.70 -3.11
CA ASN A 255 7.46 41.65 -2.79
C ASN A 255 7.58 41.89 -1.27
N VAL A 256 8.59 42.65 -0.88
CA VAL A 256 8.77 43.18 0.47
C VAL A 256 7.92 44.48 0.61
N LEU A 257 6.77 44.37 1.30
CA LEU A 257 5.83 45.54 1.45
C LEU A 257 6.48 46.71 2.12
N GLY A 258 7.47 46.49 2.99
CA GLY A 258 8.21 47.58 3.63
C GLY A 258 8.84 48.57 2.63
N SER A 259 9.28 48.09 1.49
CA SER A 259 9.94 48.89 0.43
C SER A 259 9.00 49.48 -0.61
N LEU A 260 7.72 49.14 -0.60
CA LEU A 260 6.72 49.61 -1.55
C LEU A 260 5.93 50.81 -0.97
N ALA A 261 5.31 51.60 -1.82
CA ALA A 261 4.36 52.65 -1.41
C ALA A 261 3.09 52.00 -0.82
N GLU A 262 2.55 51.02 -1.51
CA GLU A 262 1.36 50.23 -1.13
C GLU A 262 1.52 48.81 -1.58
N GLY A 263 0.65 47.90 -1.11
CA GLY A 263 0.60 46.53 -1.54
C GLY A 263 -0.18 45.64 -0.60
N TYR A 264 -0.50 44.45 -1.08
CA TYR A 264 -1.24 43.42 -0.35
C TYR A 264 -0.72 42.03 -0.73
N GLY A 265 -0.81 41.07 0.19
CA GLY A 265 -0.47 39.68 -0.15
C GLY A 265 -0.56 38.72 1.01
N LEU A 266 -0.26 37.48 0.72
CA LEU A 266 -0.39 36.32 1.63
C LEU A 266 0.97 35.78 2.03
N GLN A 267 1.08 35.36 3.28
CA GLN A 267 2.16 34.51 3.78
C GLN A 267 1.60 33.18 4.26
N ALA A 268 2.25 32.08 3.89
CA ALA A 268 2.12 30.79 4.57
C ALA A 268 3.26 30.67 5.60
N GLY A 269 2.94 30.90 6.86
CA GLY A 269 3.88 30.82 7.97
C GLY A 269 4.33 29.39 8.26
N SER A 270 4.33 29.00 9.54
CA SER A 270 4.69 27.65 9.94
C SER A 270 3.71 26.61 9.40
N VAL A 271 4.25 25.52 8.84
CA VAL A 271 3.51 24.30 8.50
C VAL A 271 3.96 23.18 9.41
N ALA A 272 3.03 22.31 9.82
CA ALA A 272 3.32 21.15 10.66
C ALA A 272 2.36 20.02 10.34
N GLN A 273 2.71 18.79 10.75
CA GLN A 273 1.84 17.62 10.67
C GLN A 273 2.07 16.67 11.84
N THR A 274 1.06 15.85 12.14
CA THR A 274 1.17 14.81 13.15
C THR A 274 1.89 13.57 12.61
N SER A 275 1.55 13.14 11.36
CA SER A 275 2.19 12.00 10.71
C SER A 275 2.04 12.06 9.18
N GLY A 276 2.86 11.29 8.47
CA GLY A 276 2.88 11.29 7.01
C GLY A 276 3.54 12.54 6.43
N GLY A 277 3.18 12.96 5.24
CA GLY A 277 3.69 14.15 4.57
C GLY A 277 5.07 13.98 3.92
N PRO A 278 5.96 15.00 3.93
CA PRO A 278 5.81 16.27 4.65
C PRO A 278 4.81 17.24 4.03
N LEU A 279 4.21 18.10 4.87
CA LEU A 279 3.48 19.28 4.42
C LEU A 279 4.48 20.41 4.17
N THR A 280 4.41 21.03 2.99
CA THR A 280 5.34 22.10 2.60
C THR A 280 4.57 23.30 2.06
N ALA A 281 5.00 24.52 2.42
CA ALA A 281 4.48 25.75 1.84
C ALA A 281 5.12 26.02 0.48
N GLY A 282 4.28 26.40 -0.50
CA GLY A 282 4.68 26.69 -1.87
C GLY A 282 5.21 28.12 -2.03
N SER A 283 6.10 28.32 -3.01
CA SER A 283 6.47 29.64 -3.47
C SER A 283 5.30 30.25 -4.26
N PRO A 284 5.03 31.56 -4.13
CA PRO A 284 5.79 32.60 -3.40
C PRO A 284 5.37 32.80 -1.94
N TYR A 285 4.57 31.91 -1.35
CA TYR A 285 3.93 32.12 -0.03
C TYR A 285 4.79 31.68 1.16
N ASN A 286 5.86 30.89 0.93
CA ASN A 286 6.82 30.43 1.96
C ASN A 286 7.80 31.54 2.40
N VAL A 287 7.28 32.66 2.73
CA VAL A 287 8.01 33.90 3.06
C VAL A 287 7.65 34.39 4.46
N SER A 288 8.43 35.36 4.99
CA SER A 288 8.26 35.90 6.35
C SER A 288 8.56 37.39 6.43
N GLY A 289 8.37 37.95 7.62
CA GLY A 289 8.57 39.38 7.87
C GLY A 289 7.54 40.21 7.12
N THR A 290 7.98 41.16 6.30
CA THR A 290 7.10 42.03 5.47
C THR A 290 7.06 41.56 4.00
N THR A 291 7.65 40.40 3.66
CA THR A 291 7.56 39.83 2.31
C THR A 291 6.27 39.07 2.16
N VAL A 292 5.61 39.20 1.02
CA VAL A 292 4.34 38.50 0.70
C VAL A 292 4.39 37.85 -0.67
N GLY A 293 3.56 36.83 -0.85
CA GLY A 293 3.22 36.27 -2.15
C GLY A 293 1.94 36.88 -2.70
N SER A 294 1.91 37.16 -4.01
CA SER A 294 0.74 37.72 -4.68
C SER A 294 -0.41 36.72 -4.77
N LEU A 295 -1.60 37.25 -4.63
CA LEU A 295 -2.86 36.58 -4.95
C LEU A 295 -3.35 37.06 -6.32
N SER A 296 -4.05 36.23 -7.04
CA SER A 296 -4.65 36.53 -8.33
C SER A 296 -5.88 35.66 -8.58
N SER A 297 -6.66 35.93 -9.58
CA SER A 297 -7.81 35.11 -9.98
C SER A 297 -7.41 33.73 -10.50
N THR A 298 -6.14 33.52 -10.87
CA THR A 298 -5.60 32.21 -11.23
C THR A 298 -5.17 31.49 -9.96
N PRO A 299 -5.62 30.25 -9.70
CA PRO A 299 -5.20 29.49 -8.54
C PRO A 299 -3.70 29.16 -8.56
N HIS A 300 -3.01 29.45 -7.48
CA HIS A 300 -1.61 29.12 -7.24
C HIS A 300 -1.47 28.12 -6.10
N ALA A 301 -0.48 27.22 -6.19
CA ALA A 301 -0.21 26.25 -5.14
C ALA A 301 0.25 26.96 -3.86
N LEU A 302 -0.51 26.77 -2.78
CA LEU A 302 -0.23 27.37 -1.48
C LEU A 302 0.59 26.44 -0.60
N PHE A 303 0.16 25.20 -0.45
CA PHE A 303 0.90 24.13 0.21
C PHE A 303 0.51 22.76 -0.32
N SER A 304 1.41 21.81 -0.15
CA SER A 304 1.25 20.46 -0.68
C SER A 304 1.88 19.41 0.24
N SER A 305 1.39 18.19 0.10
CA SER A 305 2.01 16.97 0.61
C SER A 305 2.16 15.98 -0.54
N ALA A 306 3.28 15.27 -0.62
CA ALA A 306 3.52 14.25 -1.65
C ALA A 306 3.13 12.83 -1.21
N ALA A 307 2.57 12.67 0.00
CA ALA A 307 2.19 11.38 0.59
C ALA A 307 0.96 11.57 1.50
N PRO A 308 0.32 10.46 1.96
CA PRO A 308 -0.74 10.54 2.96
C PRO A 308 -0.34 11.42 4.15
N LEU A 309 -1.27 12.22 4.63
CA LEU A 309 -1.04 13.26 5.64
C LEU A 309 -2.10 13.21 6.71
N THR A 310 -1.71 13.20 7.98
CA THR A 310 -2.61 13.32 9.13
C THR A 310 -2.25 14.53 9.97
N GLY A 311 -3.25 15.31 10.35
CA GLY A 311 -3.08 16.48 11.21
C GLY A 311 -2.15 17.54 10.62
N GLY A 312 -2.20 17.72 9.30
CA GLY A 312 -1.50 18.82 8.64
C GLY A 312 -2.10 20.15 9.07
N THR A 313 -1.28 21.12 9.43
CA THR A 313 -1.68 22.48 9.81
C THR A 313 -0.80 23.52 9.14
N ALA A 314 -1.38 24.65 8.78
CA ALA A 314 -0.64 25.81 8.33
C ALA A 314 -1.27 27.08 8.89
N ASN A 315 -0.42 28.04 9.20
CA ASN A 315 -0.82 29.38 9.67
C ASN A 315 -0.64 30.38 8.53
N LEU A 316 -1.72 30.99 8.13
CA LEU A 316 -1.74 31.99 7.07
C LEU A 316 -1.91 33.38 7.66
N THR A 317 -1.24 34.37 7.09
CA THR A 317 -1.43 35.79 7.42
C THR A 317 -1.50 36.60 6.14
N LEU A 318 -2.39 37.59 6.13
CA LEU A 318 -2.49 38.60 5.08
C LEU A 318 -1.80 39.87 5.55
N LEU A 319 -1.00 40.47 4.71
CA LEU A 319 -0.35 41.74 4.99
C LEU A 319 -0.79 42.77 3.98
N GLY A 320 -1.00 43.96 4.46
CA GLY A 320 -1.39 45.13 3.61
C GLY A 320 -0.69 46.39 4.05
N LYS A 321 -0.47 47.27 3.08
CA LYS A 321 0.08 48.61 3.26
C LYS A 321 -0.61 49.56 2.31
N SER A 322 -1.05 50.72 2.81
CA SER A 322 -1.61 51.79 1.98
C SER A 322 -0.59 52.89 1.73
N SER A 323 -0.83 53.62 0.64
CA SER A 323 -0.14 54.89 0.30
C SER A 323 -0.91 56.08 0.85
N ILE A 324 -0.24 57.23 0.93
CA ILE A 324 -0.89 58.50 1.28
C ILE A 324 -1.86 59.00 0.20
N THR A 325 -1.77 58.47 -1.01
CA THR A 325 -2.62 58.78 -2.17
C THR A 325 -3.84 57.90 -2.31
N ASP A 326 -3.92 56.81 -1.52
CA ASP A 326 -5.04 55.87 -1.60
C ASP A 326 -6.32 56.52 -1.06
N PRO A 327 -7.48 56.24 -1.68
CA PRO A 327 -8.76 56.75 -1.16
C PRO A 327 -9.01 56.22 0.26
N SER A 328 -9.35 57.10 1.18
CA SER A 328 -9.75 56.67 2.52
C SER A 328 -11.14 56.06 2.49
N SER A 329 -11.23 54.80 2.84
CA SER A 329 -12.48 54.02 2.86
C SER A 329 -12.45 52.88 3.87
N SER A 330 -13.63 52.50 4.34
CA SER A 330 -13.81 51.36 5.23
C SER A 330 -14.28 50.09 4.52
N ASP A 331 -14.43 50.13 3.19
CA ASP A 331 -15.00 49.07 2.35
C ASP A 331 -13.95 48.25 1.59
N TYR A 332 -12.67 48.48 1.85
CA TYR A 332 -11.60 47.62 1.29
C TYR A 332 -11.79 46.17 1.68
N GLY A 333 -11.91 45.32 0.70
CA GLY A 333 -12.12 43.88 0.91
C GLY A 333 -11.60 43.06 -0.24
N ASP A 334 -11.42 41.77 0.06
CA ASP A 334 -11.06 40.75 -0.92
C ASP A 334 -11.76 39.42 -0.56
N ILE A 335 -11.99 38.60 -1.58
CA ILE A 335 -12.51 37.23 -1.41
C ILE A 335 -11.41 36.27 -1.82
N VAL A 336 -10.80 35.64 -0.82
CA VAL A 336 -9.75 34.65 -1.03
C VAL A 336 -10.37 33.25 -1.02
N THR A 337 -10.17 32.52 -2.09
CA THR A 337 -10.70 31.16 -2.29
C THR A 337 -9.59 30.13 -2.11
N PHE A 338 -9.87 29.09 -1.33
CA PHE A 338 -8.97 27.94 -1.15
C PHE A 338 -9.60 26.70 -1.77
N ILE A 339 -8.81 25.95 -2.53
CA ILE A 339 -9.24 24.71 -3.18
C ILE A 339 -8.27 23.61 -2.78
N ALA A 340 -8.78 22.58 -2.11
CA ALA A 340 -8.00 21.39 -1.79
C ALA A 340 -8.28 20.26 -2.80
N ALA A 341 -7.25 19.61 -3.31
CA ALA A 341 -7.32 18.48 -4.22
C ALA A 341 -6.39 17.37 -3.75
N ALA A 342 -6.87 16.14 -3.74
CA ALA A 342 -6.06 14.95 -3.41
C ALA A 342 -5.68 14.19 -4.67
N SER A 343 -4.48 13.56 -4.66
CA SER A 343 -3.97 12.70 -5.73
C SER A 343 -3.98 11.24 -5.26
N TYR A 344 -4.95 10.48 -5.71
CA TYR A 344 -5.17 9.08 -5.36
C TYR A 344 -4.41 8.11 -6.26
#